data_8f99d798b40b8d0ac51ba71ee00b4a69
#
_entry.id   8f99d798b40b8d0ac51ba71ee00b4a69
#
_cell.length_a   1.000
_cell.length_b   1.000
_cell.length_c   1.000
_cell.angle_alpha   90.00
_cell.angle_beta   90.00
_cell.angle_gamma   90.00
#
_symmetry.space_group_name_H-M   'P 1'
#
loop_
_entity.id
_entity.type
_entity.pdbx_description
1 polymer ?
#
loop_
_entity_poly.entity_id
_entity_poly.type
_entity_poly.pdbx_seq_one_letter_code
_entity_poly.pdbx_strand_id
1 'polypeptide(L)'
;MSYSSGFDKLDNLIHKIFKFVFNYDKNRIKSLINKTIDNINLLENTLTQISVIILKYFRQLELKRDENRQDFIVSKILSFIESVKPSILNNNLKVADIGGGNGNVLSNINKALEGDKSNFTCVESKDWIETYKYDNQNVTYVFWDNNTIDILDESCDVVLCMVSLHHMSNYTLANTLKELHRILKKNGLLMIKEHDCNSNQTCNMIFWEHHLYHLLDCAYDNRSFNYEMYYNTSIYNFKSKEDWQLLIETNNFKYKCSKNRFLDGEYIMNDPKNASNLYWDIYTK
;
A
#
# COMPACT_ATOMS: atom_id res chain seq x y z
N MET A 1 10.52 -10.43 30.35
CA MET A 1 10.67 -11.04 29.03
C MET A 1 10.11 -10.07 28.01
N SER A 2 10.91 -9.65 27.03
CA SER A 2 10.42 -8.82 25.92
C SER A 2 9.49 -9.68 25.06
N TYR A 3 8.32 -9.15 24.73
CA TYR A 3 7.42 -9.77 23.77
C TYR A 3 8.05 -9.72 22.37
N SER A 4 7.89 -10.79 21.62
CA SER A 4 8.16 -10.84 20.19
C SER A 4 7.09 -11.71 19.53
N SER A 5 6.47 -11.19 18.47
CA SER A 5 5.58 -11.98 17.60
C SER A 5 6.37 -12.89 16.66
N GLY A 6 7.70 -12.74 16.63
CA GLY A 6 8.57 -13.30 15.62
C GLY A 6 8.63 -12.47 14.32
N PHE A 7 7.92 -11.33 14.27
CA PHE A 7 7.88 -10.41 13.14
C PHE A 7 8.17 -8.99 13.60
N ASP A 8 9.38 -8.52 13.37
CA ASP A 8 9.84 -7.23 13.90
C ASP A 8 8.98 -6.05 13.46
N LYS A 9 8.49 -6.07 12.22
CA LYS A 9 7.61 -4.99 11.71
C LYS A 9 6.28 -4.92 12.48
N LEU A 10 5.65 -6.07 12.74
CA LEU A 10 4.43 -6.13 13.54
C LEU A 10 4.69 -5.70 14.99
N ASP A 11 5.80 -6.15 15.58
CA ASP A 11 6.19 -5.76 16.92
C ASP A 11 6.44 -4.26 17.05
N ASN A 12 7.07 -3.66 16.05
CA ASN A 12 7.30 -2.23 15.98
C ASN A 12 6.00 -1.44 15.81
N LEU A 13 5.09 -1.89 14.95
CA LEU A 13 3.77 -1.26 14.79
C LEU A 13 2.96 -1.34 16.08
N ILE A 14 2.94 -2.50 16.74
CA ILE A 14 2.33 -2.68 18.06
C ILE A 14 3.00 -1.74 19.07
N HIS A 15 4.33 -1.59 19.03
CA HIS A 15 5.05 -0.68 19.92
C HIS A 15 4.69 0.80 19.66
N LYS A 16 4.59 1.23 18.39
CA LYS A 16 4.08 2.56 18.03
C LYS A 16 2.71 2.82 18.62
N ILE A 17 1.77 1.90 18.39
CA ILE A 17 0.42 2.00 18.92
C ILE A 17 0.46 2.13 20.46
N PHE A 18 1.25 1.32 21.14
CA PHE A 18 1.35 1.34 22.60
C PHE A 18 2.15 2.50 23.16
N LYS A 19 3.04 3.11 22.40
CA LYS A 19 3.69 4.36 22.82
C LYS A 19 2.67 5.49 23.00
N PHE A 20 1.58 5.44 22.23
CA PHE A 20 0.46 6.39 22.32
C PHE A 20 -0.62 5.93 23.32
N VAL A 21 -0.83 4.63 23.49
CA VAL A 21 -1.81 4.04 24.43
C VAL A 21 -1.10 3.73 25.74
N PHE A 22 -0.91 4.73 26.57
CA PHE A 22 -0.21 4.62 27.87
C PHE A 22 -0.64 3.41 28.70
N ASN A 23 0.28 2.47 28.92
CA ASN A 23 0.27 1.37 29.92
C ASN A 23 -0.97 0.46 30.01
N TYR A 24 -2.02 0.71 29.22
CA TYR A 24 -3.28 0.00 29.37
C TYR A 24 -3.36 -1.20 28.43
N ASP A 25 -3.66 -2.36 28.99
CA ASP A 25 -3.95 -3.62 28.29
C ASP A 25 -2.99 -4.11 27.20
N LYS A 26 -1.75 -3.59 27.17
CA LYS A 26 -0.70 -4.02 26.26
C LYS A 26 -0.56 -5.55 26.19
N ASN A 27 -0.61 -6.22 27.36
CA ASN A 27 -0.47 -7.67 27.45
C ASN A 27 -1.73 -8.38 26.93
N ARG A 28 -2.92 -7.77 27.11
CA ARG A 28 -4.18 -8.32 26.59
C ARG A 28 -4.23 -8.28 25.07
N ILE A 29 -3.90 -7.12 24.46
CA ILE A 29 -3.84 -6.99 22.99
C ILE A 29 -2.82 -7.97 22.40
N LYS A 30 -1.62 -8.06 22.98
CA LYS A 30 -0.61 -9.01 22.56
C LYS A 30 -1.09 -10.46 22.64
N SER A 31 -1.75 -10.83 23.74
CA SER A 31 -2.33 -12.17 23.90
C SER A 31 -3.42 -12.45 22.86
N LEU A 32 -4.24 -11.45 22.54
CA LEU A 32 -5.28 -11.59 21.52
C LEU A 32 -4.68 -11.78 20.12
N ILE A 33 -3.69 -10.98 19.73
CA ILE A 33 -2.99 -11.13 18.44
C ILE A 33 -2.33 -12.50 18.33
N ASN A 34 -1.61 -12.93 19.35
CA ASN A 34 -0.93 -14.24 19.34
C ASN A 34 -1.88 -15.42 19.18
N LYS A 35 -3.07 -15.36 19.80
CA LYS A 35 -4.08 -16.41 19.66
C LYS A 35 -4.65 -16.51 18.24
N THR A 36 -4.61 -15.42 17.49
CA THR A 36 -5.19 -15.33 16.14
C THR A 36 -4.19 -15.44 15.02
N ILE A 37 -2.89 -15.19 15.25
CA ILE A 37 -1.85 -15.40 14.23
C ILE A 37 -1.86 -16.85 13.74
N ASP A 38 -2.08 -17.81 14.66
CA ASP A 38 -2.11 -19.24 14.33
C ASP A 38 -3.53 -19.78 14.04
N ASN A 39 -4.58 -18.99 14.31
CA ASN A 39 -5.96 -19.45 14.17
C ASN A 39 -6.90 -18.35 13.64
N ILE A 40 -7.05 -18.32 12.33
CA ILE A 40 -7.87 -17.33 11.59
C ILE A 40 -9.36 -17.37 12.00
N ASN A 41 -9.89 -18.48 12.49
CA ASN A 41 -11.29 -18.60 12.89
C ASN A 41 -11.63 -17.77 14.15
N LEU A 42 -10.64 -17.30 14.88
CA LEU A 42 -10.81 -16.41 16.03
C LEU A 42 -10.69 -14.93 15.65
N LEU A 43 -10.44 -14.64 14.39
CA LEU A 43 -10.03 -13.32 13.90
C LEU A 43 -11.09 -12.25 14.16
N GLU A 44 -12.33 -12.48 13.78
CA GLU A 44 -13.41 -11.50 13.86
C GLU A 44 -13.63 -10.97 15.28
N ASN A 45 -13.81 -11.85 16.24
CA ASN A 45 -13.99 -11.47 17.64
C ASN A 45 -12.76 -10.74 18.19
N THR A 46 -11.59 -11.15 17.77
CA THR A 46 -10.32 -10.57 18.23
C THR A 46 -10.13 -9.17 17.68
N LEU A 47 -10.41 -8.95 16.39
CA LEU A 47 -10.35 -7.64 15.74
C LEU A 47 -11.33 -6.67 16.39
N THR A 48 -12.57 -7.09 16.66
CA THR A 48 -13.57 -6.28 17.35
C THR A 48 -13.09 -5.87 18.74
N GLN A 49 -12.57 -6.80 19.53
CA GLN A 49 -12.06 -6.50 20.87
C GLN A 49 -10.87 -5.54 20.84
N ILE A 50 -9.93 -5.74 19.93
CA ILE A 50 -8.76 -4.86 19.77
C ILE A 50 -9.18 -3.47 19.32
N SER A 51 -10.10 -3.36 18.36
CA SER A 51 -10.61 -2.08 17.86
C SER A 51 -11.25 -1.26 18.97
N VAL A 52 -12.10 -1.87 19.78
CA VAL A 52 -12.73 -1.20 20.92
C VAL A 52 -11.70 -0.68 21.92
N ILE A 53 -10.67 -1.49 22.22
CA ILE A 53 -9.61 -1.09 23.17
C ILE A 53 -8.80 0.07 22.60
N ILE A 54 -8.34 -0.03 21.35
CA ILE A 54 -7.43 0.94 20.74
C ILE A 54 -8.16 2.28 20.54
N LEU A 55 -9.33 2.28 19.90
CA LEU A 55 -10.05 3.53 19.58
C LEU A 55 -10.48 4.32 20.80
N LYS A 56 -10.78 3.63 21.90
CA LYS A 56 -11.09 4.32 23.17
C LYS A 56 -9.96 5.25 23.63
N TYR A 57 -8.71 4.89 23.35
CA TYR A 57 -7.53 5.66 23.76
C TYR A 57 -7.07 6.64 22.71
N PHE A 58 -7.17 6.31 21.43
CA PHE A 58 -6.75 7.20 20.34
C PHE A 58 -7.55 8.49 20.26
N ARG A 59 -8.84 8.48 20.64
CA ARG A 59 -9.68 9.69 20.69
C ARG A 59 -9.21 10.76 21.66
N GLN A 60 -8.20 10.46 22.47
CA GLN A 60 -7.67 11.38 23.50
C GLN A 60 -6.31 11.99 23.12
N LEU A 61 -5.79 11.67 21.93
CA LEU A 61 -4.43 12.03 21.55
C LEU A 61 -4.41 12.89 20.28
N GLU A 62 -3.62 13.98 20.33
CA GLU A 62 -3.21 14.70 19.13
C GLU A 62 -2.13 13.89 18.40
N LEU A 63 -2.53 13.12 17.41
CA LEU A 63 -1.65 12.33 16.58
C LEU A 63 -1.20 13.15 15.37
N LYS A 64 0.11 13.12 15.07
CA LYS A 64 0.65 13.68 13.82
C LYS A 64 1.05 12.54 12.88
N ARG A 65 0.65 12.66 11.61
CA ARG A 65 1.15 11.77 10.55
C ARG A 65 2.64 12.02 10.31
N ASP A 66 3.36 10.95 9.97
CA ASP A 66 4.76 11.06 9.57
C ASP A 66 4.83 11.54 8.10
N GLU A 67 5.04 12.84 7.91
CA GLU A 67 5.13 13.46 6.59
C GLU A 67 6.41 13.04 5.82
N ASN A 68 7.47 12.69 6.53
CA ASN A 68 8.76 12.30 5.91
C ASN A 68 8.68 10.98 5.12
N ARG A 69 7.68 10.13 5.40
CA ARG A 69 7.50 8.85 4.71
C ARG A 69 7.20 9.03 3.22
N GLN A 70 6.42 10.04 2.86
CA GLN A 70 6.03 10.27 1.47
C GLN A 70 7.22 10.72 0.63
N ASP A 71 8.02 11.65 1.13
CA ASP A 71 9.23 12.13 0.44
C ASP A 71 10.22 11.00 0.19
N PHE A 72 10.35 10.09 1.16
CA PHE A 72 11.17 8.92 0.99
C PHE A 72 10.66 7.97 -0.12
N ILE A 73 9.36 7.69 -0.19
CA ILE A 73 8.76 6.86 -1.25
C ILE A 73 9.01 7.51 -2.62
N VAL A 74 8.78 8.82 -2.74
CA VAL A 74 9.02 9.59 -3.96
C VAL A 74 10.47 9.48 -4.41
N SER A 75 11.43 9.72 -3.50
CA SER A 75 12.86 9.61 -3.82
C SER A 75 13.24 8.22 -4.34
N LYS A 76 12.61 7.17 -3.81
CA LYS A 76 12.82 5.79 -4.26
C LYS A 76 12.23 5.53 -5.63
N ILE A 77 11.01 5.97 -5.89
CA ILE A 77 10.39 5.83 -7.22
C ILE A 77 11.27 6.50 -8.27
N LEU A 78 11.67 7.75 -8.05
CA LEU A 78 12.52 8.49 -8.98
C LEU A 78 13.88 7.80 -9.19
N SER A 79 14.54 7.35 -8.12
CA SER A 79 15.78 6.60 -8.20
C SER A 79 15.64 5.28 -8.97
N PHE A 80 14.51 4.59 -8.83
CA PHE A 80 14.26 3.34 -9.58
C PHE A 80 14.07 3.64 -11.06
N ILE A 81 13.29 4.66 -11.42
CA ILE A 81 13.11 5.09 -12.80
C ILE A 81 14.47 5.47 -13.40
N GLU A 82 15.26 6.29 -12.69
CA GLU A 82 16.61 6.69 -13.12
C GLU A 82 17.51 5.49 -13.38
N SER A 83 17.48 4.49 -12.51
CA SER A 83 18.32 3.30 -12.65
C SER A 83 17.92 2.38 -13.80
N VAL A 84 16.66 2.38 -14.25
CA VAL A 84 16.12 1.48 -15.27
C VAL A 84 15.94 2.18 -16.61
N LYS A 85 15.48 3.43 -16.59
CA LYS A 85 15.16 4.19 -17.80
C LYS A 85 15.31 5.71 -17.57
N PRO A 86 16.53 6.23 -17.37
CA PRO A 86 16.76 7.63 -17.04
C PRO A 86 16.21 8.60 -18.10
N SER A 87 16.07 8.18 -19.34
CA SER A 87 15.61 9.02 -20.44
C SER A 87 14.17 9.53 -20.32
N ILE A 88 13.35 8.92 -19.45
CA ILE A 88 11.97 9.36 -19.25
C ILE A 88 11.83 10.33 -18.07
N LEU A 89 12.84 10.51 -17.23
CA LEU A 89 12.83 11.45 -16.12
C LEU A 89 12.96 12.89 -16.61
N ASN A 90 11.83 13.53 -16.83
CA ASN A 90 11.71 14.94 -17.20
C ASN A 90 10.34 15.47 -16.81
N ASN A 91 10.07 16.76 -17.01
CA ASN A 91 8.82 17.43 -16.67
C ASN A 91 7.61 16.99 -17.52
N ASN A 92 7.83 16.24 -18.61
CA ASN A 92 6.76 15.69 -19.44
C ASN A 92 6.44 14.21 -19.10
N LEU A 93 7.06 13.65 -18.05
CA LEU A 93 6.79 12.28 -17.60
C LEU A 93 5.31 12.10 -17.28
N LYS A 94 4.67 11.11 -17.90
CA LYS A 94 3.27 10.76 -17.66
C LYS A 94 3.17 9.55 -16.75
N VAL A 95 2.54 9.74 -15.59
CA VAL A 95 2.42 8.73 -14.54
C VAL A 95 0.96 8.50 -14.20
N ALA A 96 0.55 7.23 -14.15
CA ALA A 96 -0.70 6.83 -13.53
C ALA A 96 -0.41 6.00 -12.26
N ASP A 97 -1.15 6.25 -11.18
CA ASP A 97 -1.06 5.49 -9.92
C ASP A 97 -2.41 4.82 -9.63
N ILE A 98 -2.41 3.50 -9.63
CA ILE A 98 -3.62 2.68 -9.50
C ILE A 98 -3.85 2.33 -8.04
N GLY A 99 -4.96 2.80 -7.48
CA GLY A 99 -5.18 2.78 -6.04
C GLY A 99 -4.32 3.83 -5.33
N GLY A 100 -4.08 4.98 -5.99
CA GLY A 100 -3.19 6.03 -5.50
C GLY A 100 -3.74 6.84 -4.31
N GLY A 101 -4.93 6.49 -3.82
CA GLY A 101 -5.55 7.11 -2.66
C GLY A 101 -5.71 8.62 -2.83
N ASN A 102 -5.17 9.39 -1.90
CA ASN A 102 -5.27 10.86 -1.92
C ASN A 102 -4.29 11.55 -2.90
N GLY A 103 -3.59 10.81 -3.74
CA GLY A 103 -2.68 11.33 -4.76
C GLY A 103 -1.42 12.04 -4.23
N ASN A 104 -1.14 11.97 -2.94
CA ASN A 104 -0.01 12.71 -2.35
C ASN A 104 1.35 12.26 -2.89
N VAL A 105 1.54 10.96 -3.15
CA VAL A 105 2.78 10.45 -3.75
C VAL A 105 2.97 11.03 -5.14
N LEU A 106 1.92 10.96 -6.00
CA LEU A 106 1.97 11.57 -7.33
C LEU A 106 2.18 13.08 -7.29
N SER A 107 1.50 13.79 -6.39
CA SER A 107 1.67 15.23 -6.19
C SER A 107 3.13 15.59 -5.87
N ASN A 108 3.78 14.80 -5.03
CA ASN A 108 5.18 15.05 -4.66
C ASN A 108 6.13 14.66 -5.80
N ILE A 109 5.83 13.63 -6.59
CA ILE A 109 6.58 13.34 -7.84
C ILE A 109 6.44 14.50 -8.82
N ASN A 110 5.21 15.00 -9.03
CA ASN A 110 4.96 16.15 -9.90
C ASN A 110 5.77 17.37 -9.47
N LYS A 111 5.73 17.72 -8.19
CA LYS A 111 6.51 18.84 -7.65
C LYS A 111 8.02 18.65 -7.84
N ALA A 112 8.54 17.44 -7.60
CA ALA A 112 9.97 17.13 -7.77
C ALA A 112 10.45 17.25 -9.23
N LEU A 113 9.55 17.02 -10.20
CA LEU A 113 9.84 17.09 -11.64
C LEU A 113 9.41 18.41 -12.30
N GLU A 114 8.77 19.32 -11.53
CA GLU A 114 8.17 20.57 -12.04
C GLU A 114 7.26 20.32 -13.26
N GLY A 115 6.48 19.24 -13.19
CA GLY A 115 5.65 18.76 -14.28
C GLY A 115 4.26 19.41 -14.31
N ASP A 116 3.52 19.16 -15.39
CA ASP A 116 2.10 19.55 -15.49
C ASP A 116 1.21 18.52 -14.78
N LYS A 117 0.21 19.00 -14.01
CA LYS A 117 -0.72 18.12 -13.29
C LYS A 117 -1.47 17.13 -14.20
N SER A 118 -1.71 17.49 -15.46
CA SER A 118 -2.37 16.64 -16.45
C SER A 118 -1.56 15.39 -16.82
N ASN A 119 -0.29 15.38 -16.48
CA ASN A 119 0.60 14.23 -16.66
C ASN A 119 0.58 13.25 -15.49
N PHE A 120 -0.08 13.59 -14.37
CA PHE A 120 -0.09 12.80 -13.14
C PHE A 120 -1.52 12.41 -12.79
N THR A 121 -1.88 11.17 -13.11
CA THR A 121 -3.25 10.68 -12.95
C THR A 121 -3.34 9.68 -11.80
N CYS A 122 -4.14 10.03 -10.80
CA CYS A 122 -4.52 9.14 -9.71
C CYS A 122 -5.80 8.38 -10.10
N VAL A 123 -5.71 7.06 -10.22
CA VAL A 123 -6.84 6.19 -10.54
C VAL A 123 -7.34 5.55 -9.26
N GLU A 124 -8.60 5.82 -8.91
CA GLU A 124 -9.17 5.34 -7.66
C GLU A 124 -10.66 5.01 -7.83
N SER A 125 -11.21 4.19 -6.97
CA SER A 125 -12.64 3.92 -6.98
C SER A 125 -13.44 5.17 -6.61
N LYS A 126 -14.63 5.30 -7.20
CA LYS A 126 -15.53 6.43 -6.93
C LYS A 126 -15.87 6.54 -5.44
N ASP A 127 -16.17 5.42 -4.82
CA ASP A 127 -16.57 5.38 -3.41
C ASP A 127 -15.46 5.90 -2.49
N TRP A 128 -14.20 5.61 -2.80
CA TRP A 128 -13.05 6.12 -2.04
C TRP A 128 -12.88 7.62 -2.22
N ILE A 129 -12.95 8.12 -3.44
CA ILE A 129 -12.81 9.56 -3.71
C ILE A 129 -13.91 10.36 -3.02
N GLU A 130 -15.16 9.91 -3.11
CA GLU A 130 -16.30 10.57 -2.47
C GLU A 130 -16.25 10.48 -0.93
N THR A 131 -15.89 9.31 -0.38
CA THR A 131 -15.82 9.09 1.06
C THR A 131 -14.73 9.94 1.71
N TYR A 132 -13.56 10.03 1.07
CA TYR A 132 -12.41 10.75 1.63
C TYR A 132 -12.26 12.16 1.08
N LYS A 133 -13.13 12.59 0.16
CA LYS A 133 -13.11 13.93 -0.47
C LYS A 133 -11.72 14.30 -0.99
N TYR A 134 -11.12 13.38 -1.72
CA TYR A 134 -9.80 13.60 -2.30
C TYR A 134 -9.83 14.79 -3.25
N ASP A 135 -9.04 15.81 -2.96
CA ASP A 135 -8.92 17.04 -3.74
C ASP A 135 -7.47 17.53 -3.73
N ASN A 136 -6.59 16.79 -4.40
CA ASN A 136 -5.21 17.20 -4.56
C ASN A 136 -5.04 17.96 -5.87
N GLN A 137 -4.79 19.26 -5.79
CA GLN A 137 -4.73 20.18 -6.93
C GLN A 137 -3.55 19.91 -7.89
N ASN A 138 -2.60 19.08 -7.50
CA ASN A 138 -1.41 18.77 -8.31
C ASN A 138 -1.54 17.48 -9.13
N VAL A 139 -2.69 16.82 -9.09
CA VAL A 139 -2.97 15.59 -9.83
C VAL A 139 -4.36 15.63 -10.47
N THR A 140 -4.56 14.79 -11.47
CA THR A 140 -5.87 14.53 -12.06
C THR A 140 -6.42 13.25 -11.49
N TYR A 141 -7.70 13.22 -11.09
CA TYR A 141 -8.35 11.99 -10.65
C TYR A 141 -9.16 11.37 -11.78
N VAL A 142 -9.03 10.06 -11.93
CA VAL A 142 -9.84 9.24 -12.84
C VAL A 142 -10.54 8.17 -12.00
N PHE A 143 -11.86 8.07 -12.17
CA PHE A 143 -12.64 7.02 -11.55
C PHE A 143 -12.44 5.70 -12.29
N TRP A 144 -12.34 4.66 -11.51
CA TRP A 144 -12.31 3.31 -12.05
C TRP A 144 -13.48 2.48 -11.53
N ASP A 145 -14.23 1.94 -12.47
CA ASP A 145 -15.43 1.14 -12.23
C ASP A 145 -15.20 -0.38 -12.36
N ASN A 146 -13.94 -0.80 -12.30
CA ASN A 146 -13.49 -2.16 -12.50
C ASN A 146 -13.55 -2.67 -13.97
N ASN A 147 -13.88 -1.82 -14.93
CA ASN A 147 -13.93 -2.17 -16.35
C ASN A 147 -12.85 -1.47 -17.16
N THR A 148 -13.02 -0.17 -17.40
CA THR A 148 -12.12 0.62 -18.23
C THR A 148 -11.61 1.82 -17.45
N ILE A 149 -10.30 2.05 -17.52
CA ILE A 149 -9.67 3.26 -16.98
C ILE A 149 -9.75 4.34 -18.05
N ASP A 150 -10.33 5.51 -17.74
CA ASP A 150 -10.43 6.63 -18.67
C ASP A 150 -9.07 7.33 -18.88
N ILE A 151 -8.15 6.59 -19.43
CA ILE A 151 -6.81 7.01 -19.85
C ILE A 151 -6.58 6.45 -21.25
N LEU A 152 -6.01 7.26 -22.14
CA LEU A 152 -5.74 6.87 -23.52
C LEU A 152 -4.76 5.69 -23.62
N ASP A 153 -4.92 4.87 -24.65
CA ASP A 153 -4.00 3.77 -24.96
C ASP A 153 -2.58 4.32 -25.13
N GLU A 154 -1.61 3.55 -24.64
CA GLU A 154 -0.18 3.84 -24.80
C GLU A 154 0.22 5.28 -24.45
N SER A 155 -0.42 5.87 -23.44
CA SER A 155 -0.20 7.27 -23.06
C SER A 155 0.70 7.45 -21.83
N CYS A 156 0.81 6.45 -20.93
CA CYS A 156 1.60 6.54 -19.71
C CYS A 156 3.04 6.04 -19.90
N ASP A 157 4.01 6.80 -19.42
CA ASP A 157 5.41 6.37 -19.36
C ASP A 157 5.67 5.42 -18.20
N VAL A 158 4.98 5.67 -17.10
CA VAL A 158 5.05 4.88 -15.86
C VAL A 158 3.65 4.62 -15.32
N VAL A 159 3.40 3.40 -14.91
CA VAL A 159 2.22 3.02 -14.12
C VAL A 159 2.69 2.48 -12.79
N LEU A 160 2.15 3.04 -11.70
CA LEU A 160 2.42 2.62 -10.33
C LEU A 160 1.23 1.80 -9.80
N CYS A 161 1.52 0.74 -9.07
CA CYS A 161 0.57 -0.01 -8.26
C CYS A 161 1.22 -0.26 -6.90
N MET A 162 0.88 0.55 -5.91
CA MET A 162 1.54 0.50 -4.61
C MET A 162 0.61 -0.05 -3.55
N VAL A 163 0.80 -1.32 -3.19
CA VAL A 163 0.02 -1.99 -2.12
C VAL A 163 -1.50 -1.92 -2.40
N SER A 164 -1.89 -2.04 -3.66
CA SER A 164 -3.27 -1.87 -4.11
C SER A 164 -3.84 -3.11 -4.79
N LEU A 165 -3.03 -3.91 -5.48
CA LEU A 165 -3.52 -5.04 -6.27
C LEU A 165 -4.09 -6.17 -5.40
N HIS A 166 -3.55 -6.38 -4.22
CA HIS A 166 -4.07 -7.41 -3.30
C HIS A 166 -5.45 -7.06 -2.70
N HIS A 167 -5.92 -5.81 -2.83
CA HIS A 167 -7.28 -5.42 -2.47
C HIS A 167 -8.31 -5.72 -3.57
N MET A 168 -7.90 -6.25 -4.70
CA MET A 168 -8.78 -6.53 -5.82
C MET A 168 -9.22 -7.99 -5.84
N SER A 169 -10.49 -8.24 -6.20
CA SER A 169 -10.94 -9.59 -6.51
C SER A 169 -10.18 -10.17 -7.71
N ASN A 170 -10.17 -11.47 -7.90
CA ASN A 170 -9.52 -12.07 -9.06
C ASN A 170 -10.08 -11.55 -10.40
N TYR A 171 -11.38 -11.26 -10.45
CA TYR A 171 -12.03 -10.69 -11.64
C TYR A 171 -11.54 -9.26 -11.89
N THR A 172 -11.59 -8.42 -10.87
CA THR A 172 -11.11 -7.04 -10.92
C THR A 172 -9.63 -6.98 -11.29
N LEU A 173 -8.81 -7.80 -10.65
CA LEU A 173 -7.37 -7.88 -10.89
C LEU A 173 -7.04 -8.24 -12.35
N ALA A 174 -7.74 -9.23 -12.92
CA ALA A 174 -7.55 -9.61 -14.32
C ALA A 174 -7.88 -8.47 -15.29
N ASN A 175 -8.98 -7.74 -15.03
CA ASN A 175 -9.33 -6.55 -15.83
C ASN A 175 -8.33 -5.41 -15.63
N THR A 176 -7.90 -5.18 -14.40
CA THR A 176 -6.88 -4.18 -14.10
C THR A 176 -5.61 -4.44 -14.90
N LEU A 177 -5.05 -5.64 -14.83
CA LEU A 177 -3.80 -5.95 -15.55
C LEU A 177 -3.91 -5.74 -17.06
N LYS A 178 -5.07 -6.03 -17.67
CA LYS A 178 -5.32 -5.70 -19.09
C LYS A 178 -5.30 -4.19 -19.34
N GLU A 179 -5.96 -3.42 -18.46
CA GLU A 179 -6.00 -1.97 -18.58
C GLU A 179 -4.63 -1.32 -18.35
N LEU A 180 -3.84 -1.82 -17.36
CA LEU A 180 -2.47 -1.37 -17.16
C LEU A 180 -1.62 -1.61 -18.43
N HIS A 181 -1.80 -2.77 -19.06
CA HIS A 181 -1.10 -3.06 -20.31
C HIS A 181 -1.58 -2.14 -21.44
N ARG A 182 -2.88 -1.83 -21.52
CA ARG A 182 -3.42 -0.93 -22.55
C ARG A 182 -2.86 0.49 -22.42
N ILE A 183 -2.93 1.08 -21.22
CA ILE A 183 -2.55 2.49 -21.01
C ILE A 183 -1.04 2.73 -21.01
N LEU A 184 -0.23 1.70 -20.70
CA LEU A 184 1.22 1.80 -20.67
C LEU A 184 1.79 1.89 -22.08
N LYS A 185 2.67 2.86 -22.33
CA LYS A 185 3.42 2.99 -23.58
C LYS A 185 4.28 1.75 -23.85
N LYS A 186 4.57 1.50 -25.12
CA LYS A 186 5.59 0.54 -25.52
C LYS A 186 6.92 0.86 -24.82
N ASN A 187 7.50 -0.12 -24.15
CA ASN A 187 8.66 0.07 -23.28
C ASN A 187 8.44 1.01 -22.07
N GLY A 188 7.21 1.33 -21.70
CA GLY A 188 6.88 2.00 -20.45
C GLY A 188 7.17 1.11 -19.24
N LEU A 189 7.22 1.68 -18.06
CA LEU A 189 7.51 0.97 -16.81
C LEU A 189 6.23 0.73 -16.01
N LEU A 190 5.93 -0.53 -15.70
CA LEU A 190 5.00 -0.91 -14.65
C LEU A 190 5.81 -1.16 -13.38
N MET A 191 5.55 -0.41 -12.33
CA MET A 191 6.21 -0.52 -11.03
C MET A 191 5.21 -0.99 -9.99
N ILE A 192 5.45 -2.15 -9.44
CA ILE A 192 4.58 -2.79 -8.46
C ILE A 192 5.29 -2.85 -7.12
N LYS A 193 4.60 -2.38 -6.07
CA LYS A 193 4.97 -2.56 -4.69
C LYS A 193 3.93 -3.44 -4.03
N GLU A 194 4.31 -4.64 -3.57
CA GLU A 194 3.38 -5.59 -2.99
C GLU A 194 4.00 -6.36 -1.82
N HIS A 195 3.13 -7.04 -1.09
CA HIS A 195 3.52 -7.94 -0.02
C HIS A 195 3.89 -9.32 -0.59
N ASP A 196 5.00 -9.88 -0.07
CA ASP A 196 5.39 -11.26 -0.32
C ASP A 196 4.73 -12.18 0.71
N CYS A 197 3.63 -12.78 0.33
CA CYS A 197 2.83 -13.67 1.17
C CYS A 197 3.20 -15.13 0.88
N ASN A 198 4.35 -15.56 1.36
CA ASN A 198 4.95 -16.88 1.05
C ASN A 198 4.55 -17.99 2.02
N SER A 199 3.77 -17.70 3.06
CA SER A 199 3.26 -18.67 4.03
C SER A 199 1.99 -18.15 4.70
N ASN A 200 1.18 -19.05 5.26
CA ASN A 200 -0.02 -18.66 6.03
C ASN A 200 0.33 -17.73 7.19
N GLN A 201 1.45 -17.95 7.85
CA GLN A 201 1.91 -17.11 8.95
C GLN A 201 2.23 -15.68 8.46
N THR A 202 2.93 -15.56 7.33
CA THR A 202 3.22 -14.26 6.71
C THR A 202 1.93 -13.55 6.28
N CYS A 203 0.99 -14.27 5.67
CA CYS A 203 -0.31 -13.70 5.28
C CYS A 203 -1.10 -13.18 6.49
N ASN A 204 -1.15 -13.94 7.58
CA ASN A 204 -1.82 -13.51 8.81
C ASN A 204 -1.14 -12.27 9.43
N MET A 205 0.18 -12.20 9.40
CA MET A 205 0.94 -11.03 9.85
C MET A 205 0.60 -9.80 9.01
N ILE A 206 0.60 -9.93 7.68
CA ILE A 206 0.25 -8.83 6.75
C ILE A 206 -1.17 -8.35 7.01
N PHE A 207 -2.11 -9.27 7.21
CA PHE A 207 -3.50 -8.94 7.55
C PHE A 207 -3.58 -8.10 8.84
N TRP A 208 -2.84 -8.48 9.88
CA TRP A 208 -2.75 -7.73 11.12
C TRP A 208 -2.13 -6.34 10.93
N GLU A 209 -1.10 -6.22 10.10
CA GLU A 209 -0.52 -4.93 9.77
C GLU A 209 -1.55 -4.00 9.13
N HIS A 210 -2.31 -4.48 8.13
CA HIS A 210 -3.36 -3.70 7.47
C HIS A 210 -4.43 -3.22 8.45
N HIS A 211 -4.89 -4.12 9.32
CA HIS A 211 -5.88 -3.78 10.34
C HIS A 211 -5.37 -2.68 11.30
N LEU A 212 -4.15 -2.82 11.77
CA LEU A 212 -3.55 -1.86 12.69
C LEU A 212 -3.27 -0.51 12.02
N TYR A 213 -2.82 -0.50 10.75
CA TYR A 213 -2.67 0.75 9.99
C TYR A 213 -4.01 1.43 9.76
N HIS A 214 -5.06 0.68 9.41
CA HIS A 214 -6.39 1.26 9.25
C HIS A 214 -6.93 1.88 10.55
N LEU A 215 -6.70 1.24 11.69
CA LEU A 215 -7.02 1.82 12.99
C LEU A 215 -6.26 3.11 13.27
N LEU A 216 -4.97 3.16 12.93
CA LEU A 216 -4.16 4.38 13.04
C LEU A 216 -4.70 5.48 12.13
N ASP A 217 -5.03 5.18 10.87
CA ASP A 217 -5.61 6.15 9.94
C ASP A 217 -6.94 6.70 10.43
N CYS A 218 -7.82 5.85 10.96
CA CYS A 218 -9.05 6.30 11.60
C CYS A 218 -8.80 7.24 12.79
N ALA A 219 -7.73 6.97 13.56
CA ALA A 219 -7.36 7.83 14.69
C ALA A 219 -6.78 9.17 14.22
N TYR A 220 -5.90 9.18 13.22
CA TYR A 220 -5.33 10.41 12.64
C TYR A 220 -6.39 11.31 12.02
N ASP A 221 -7.37 10.71 11.33
CA ASP A 221 -8.44 11.46 10.65
C ASP A 221 -9.63 11.75 11.57
N ASN A 222 -9.53 11.41 12.85
CA ASN A 222 -10.61 11.51 13.84
C ASN A 222 -11.92 10.85 13.38
N ARG A 223 -11.80 9.71 12.65
CA ARG A 223 -12.91 8.91 12.15
C ARG A 223 -13.26 7.78 13.11
N SER A 224 -14.53 7.39 13.15
CA SER A 224 -14.92 6.15 13.80
C SER A 224 -14.51 4.96 12.95
N PHE A 225 -13.97 3.94 13.58
CA PHE A 225 -13.75 2.66 12.94
C PHE A 225 -15.07 1.91 12.79
N ASN A 226 -15.44 1.59 11.56
CA ASN A 226 -16.56 0.71 11.26
C ASN A 226 -16.03 -0.65 10.85
N TYR A 227 -16.12 -1.62 11.75
CA TYR A 227 -15.61 -2.96 11.53
C TYR A 227 -16.31 -3.68 10.38
N GLU A 228 -17.63 -3.58 10.30
CA GLU A 228 -18.44 -4.23 9.27
C GLU A 228 -18.08 -3.69 7.87
N MET A 229 -17.99 -2.37 7.74
CA MET A 229 -17.53 -1.73 6.52
C MET A 229 -16.10 -2.18 6.16
N TYR A 230 -15.18 -2.17 7.12
CA TYR A 230 -13.80 -2.59 6.90
C TYR A 230 -13.72 -4.04 6.44
N TYR A 231 -14.41 -4.96 7.12
CA TYR A 231 -14.39 -6.39 6.78
C TYR A 231 -15.00 -6.66 5.41
N ASN A 232 -16.13 -6.03 5.09
CA ASN A 232 -16.84 -6.24 3.83
C ASN A 232 -16.12 -5.60 2.62
N THR A 233 -15.33 -4.54 2.84
CA THR A 233 -14.55 -3.88 1.78
C THR A 233 -13.12 -4.41 1.67
N SER A 234 -12.63 -5.11 2.68
CA SER A 234 -11.26 -5.61 2.73
C SER A 234 -11.17 -6.98 2.05
N ILE A 235 -11.16 -6.96 0.73
CA ILE A 235 -10.75 -8.14 -0.05
C ILE A 235 -9.23 -8.21 0.02
N TYR A 236 -8.70 -9.34 0.50
CA TYR A 236 -7.26 -9.57 0.52
C TYR A 236 -6.91 -10.77 -0.37
N ASN A 237 -6.39 -10.47 -1.53
CA ASN A 237 -5.89 -11.46 -2.49
C ASN A 237 -4.36 -11.53 -2.41
N PHE A 238 -3.87 -11.86 -1.21
CA PHE A 238 -2.43 -11.98 -0.99
C PHE A 238 -1.84 -13.12 -1.80
N LYS A 239 -0.66 -12.89 -2.37
CA LYS A 239 0.11 -13.86 -3.15
C LYS A 239 1.57 -13.82 -2.74
N SER A 240 2.29 -14.92 -3.00
CA SER A 240 3.75 -14.88 -2.96
C SER A 240 4.29 -13.95 -4.04
N LYS A 241 5.54 -13.53 -3.89
CA LYS A 241 6.22 -12.73 -4.91
C LYS A 241 6.28 -13.47 -6.26
N GLU A 242 6.53 -14.76 -6.20
CA GLU A 242 6.61 -15.63 -7.37
C GLU A 242 5.25 -15.73 -8.08
N ASP A 243 4.14 -15.86 -7.32
CA ASP A 243 2.79 -15.90 -7.90
C ASP A 243 2.40 -14.54 -8.51
N TRP A 244 2.77 -13.43 -7.87
CA TRP A 244 2.59 -12.10 -8.45
C TRP A 244 3.36 -11.95 -9.76
N GLN A 245 4.65 -12.33 -9.78
CA GLN A 245 5.45 -12.26 -10.99
C GLN A 245 4.84 -13.10 -12.11
N LEU A 246 4.47 -14.35 -11.85
CA LEU A 246 3.82 -15.22 -12.83
C LEU A 246 2.53 -14.61 -13.37
N LEU A 247 1.68 -14.07 -12.49
CA LEU A 247 0.42 -13.44 -12.89
C LEU A 247 0.65 -12.25 -13.81
N ILE A 248 1.62 -11.40 -13.51
CA ILE A 248 1.91 -10.20 -14.28
C ILE A 248 2.53 -10.57 -15.64
N GLU A 249 3.46 -11.51 -15.66
CA GLU A 249 4.07 -11.98 -16.92
C GLU A 249 3.08 -12.66 -17.84
N THR A 250 2.10 -13.41 -17.31
CA THR A 250 1.01 -14.00 -18.11
C THR A 250 0.06 -12.96 -18.71
N ASN A 251 0.09 -11.72 -18.22
CA ASN A 251 -0.62 -10.57 -18.79
C ASN A 251 0.26 -9.71 -19.73
N ASN A 252 1.26 -10.32 -20.35
CA ASN A 252 2.14 -9.74 -21.39
C ASN A 252 3.10 -8.65 -20.90
N PHE A 253 3.37 -8.58 -19.61
CA PHE A 253 4.46 -7.77 -19.09
C PHE A 253 5.75 -8.59 -19.03
N LYS A 254 6.89 -7.91 -19.16
CA LYS A 254 8.21 -8.53 -19.09
C LYS A 254 8.90 -8.07 -17.81
N TYR A 255 9.22 -9.02 -16.95
CA TYR A 255 10.00 -8.72 -15.74
C TYR A 255 11.35 -8.10 -16.10
N LYS A 256 11.69 -7.03 -15.41
CA LYS A 256 12.95 -6.30 -15.61
C LYS A 256 13.90 -6.47 -14.44
N CYS A 257 13.47 -6.15 -13.27
CA CYS A 257 14.27 -6.29 -12.05
C CYS A 257 13.40 -6.15 -10.79
N SER A 258 13.93 -6.69 -9.70
CA SER A 258 13.43 -6.42 -8.35
C SER A 258 14.32 -5.38 -7.66
N LYS A 259 13.71 -4.50 -6.91
CA LYS A 259 14.43 -3.57 -6.03
C LYS A 259 14.18 -3.96 -4.57
N ASN A 260 15.23 -3.85 -3.77
CA ASN A 260 15.28 -4.43 -2.45
C ASN A 260 14.17 -3.97 -1.50
N ARG A 261 13.73 -4.89 -0.66
CA ARG A 261 12.77 -4.80 0.42
C ARG A 261 13.13 -3.76 1.50
N PHE A 262 14.41 -3.38 1.62
CA PHE A 262 14.97 -2.56 2.69
C PHE A 262 14.71 -1.06 2.58
N LEU A 263 13.82 -0.63 1.68
CA LEU A 263 13.82 0.78 1.25
C LEU A 263 12.57 1.57 1.64
N ASP A 264 11.75 1.09 2.55
CA ASP A 264 10.55 1.83 2.95
C ASP A 264 10.77 2.83 4.10
N GLY A 265 12.03 3.16 4.41
CA GLY A 265 12.39 4.26 5.32
C GLY A 265 12.02 4.08 6.79
N GLU A 266 11.15 3.15 7.09
CA GLU A 266 10.68 2.97 8.47
C GLU A 266 11.70 2.25 9.36
N TYR A 267 12.63 1.46 8.78
CA TYR A 267 13.68 0.77 9.54
C TYR A 267 14.91 0.52 8.68
N ILE A 268 15.83 1.47 8.70
CA ILE A 268 17.23 1.21 8.33
C ILE A 268 17.88 0.51 9.54
N MET A 269 17.65 -0.76 9.69
CA MET A 269 18.53 -1.60 10.47
C MET A 269 19.13 -2.64 9.53
N ASN A 270 20.44 -2.76 9.57
CA ASN A 270 21.22 -3.73 8.80
C ASN A 270 20.95 -5.19 9.22
N ASP A 271 19.74 -5.47 9.76
CA ASP A 271 19.34 -6.78 10.22
C ASP A 271 18.34 -7.40 9.23
N PRO A 272 18.67 -8.53 8.60
CA PRO A 272 17.74 -9.27 7.73
C PRO A 272 16.43 -9.66 8.40
N LYS A 273 16.39 -9.73 9.73
CA LYS A 273 15.17 -10.02 10.51
C LYS A 273 14.17 -8.86 10.53
N ASN A 274 14.64 -7.65 10.23
CA ASN A 274 13.81 -6.45 10.11
C ASN A 274 13.36 -6.18 8.67
N ALA A 275 13.57 -7.11 7.75
CA ALA A 275 13.14 -6.99 6.38
C ALA A 275 11.61 -6.89 6.31
N SER A 276 11.12 -5.78 5.76
CA SER A 276 9.72 -5.70 5.35
C SER A 276 9.44 -6.81 4.34
N ASN A 277 8.28 -7.43 4.44
CA ASN A 277 7.79 -8.35 3.40
C ASN A 277 7.32 -7.62 2.14
N LEU A 278 7.38 -6.29 2.11
CA LEU A 278 7.16 -5.47 0.93
C LEU A 278 8.36 -5.54 -0.01
N TYR A 279 8.08 -5.60 -1.28
CA TYR A 279 9.08 -5.58 -2.35
C TYR A 279 8.61 -4.68 -3.49
N TRP A 280 9.56 -4.29 -4.34
CA TRP A 280 9.31 -3.59 -5.59
C TRP A 280 9.75 -4.44 -6.76
N ASP A 281 8.86 -4.67 -7.70
CA ASP A 281 9.16 -5.28 -8.99
C ASP A 281 8.86 -4.31 -10.13
N ILE A 282 9.74 -4.28 -11.11
CA ILE A 282 9.64 -3.41 -12.27
C ILE A 282 9.50 -4.29 -13.51
N TYR A 283 8.50 -3.97 -14.31
CA TYR A 283 8.18 -4.64 -15.56
C TYR A 283 8.15 -3.64 -16.71
N THR A 284 8.23 -4.16 -17.94
CA THR A 284 8.00 -3.39 -19.16
C THR A 284 6.91 -4.04 -19.99
N LYS A 285 6.24 -3.23 -20.81
CA LYS A 285 5.32 -3.72 -21.84
C LYS A 285 6.08 -4.27 -23.02
#